data_0e02aee31ceebf8faa05ee4ca2732844
#
_entry.id   0e02aee31ceebf8faa05ee4ca2732844
#
_cell.length_a   1.000
_cell.length_b   1.000
_cell.length_c   1.000
_cell.angle_alpha   90.00
_cell.angle_beta   90.00
_cell.angle_gamma   90.00
#
_symmetry.space_group_name_H-M   'P 1'
#
loop_
_entity.id
_entity.type
_entity.pdbx_description
1 polymer ?
#
loop_
_entity_poly.entity_id
_entity_poly.type
_entity_poly.pdbx_seq_one_letter_code
_entity_poly.pdbx_strand_id
1 'polypeptide(L)'
;MATHGMIDLETLGVEPDSVVMTLGAIKFDPFSDAEPHTPLYLRGDVEEQSEQYNRSIDDNTLAWWSRQPQAIQDEAFGEHTDRVTVQEMLRQLNKWCVGLDYIWCQGPTFDFVILQDLYKNAQKPTPWNYWQIRDSRTLFAMMPSDPRKAIQEELHNALADCYYQAKCVQQSYKHFGVTNGR
;
A
#
# COMPACT_ATOMS: atom_id res chain seq x y z
N MET A 1 -20.14 10.09 -6.22
CA MET A 1 -19.36 9.66 -5.05
C MET A 1 -17.92 9.52 -5.54
N ALA A 2 -16.98 10.23 -4.93
CA ALA A 2 -15.57 10.09 -5.29
C ALA A 2 -15.06 8.74 -4.78
N THR A 3 -14.21 8.08 -5.55
CA THR A 3 -13.64 6.81 -5.15
C THR A 3 -12.11 6.93 -5.17
N HIS A 4 -11.52 7.03 -3.99
CA HIS A 4 -10.08 7.00 -3.82
C HIS A 4 -9.64 5.61 -3.38
N GLY A 5 -8.39 5.26 -3.70
CA GLY A 5 -7.74 4.05 -3.19
C GLY A 5 -6.59 4.41 -2.27
N MET A 6 -6.37 3.61 -1.23
CA MET A 6 -5.15 3.61 -0.42
C MET A 6 -4.42 2.32 -0.68
N ILE A 7 -3.11 2.39 -0.92
CA ILE A 7 -2.21 1.21 -1.10
C ILE A 7 -1.07 1.29 -0.11
N ASP A 8 -0.64 0.14 0.37
CA ASP A 8 0.53 -0.04 1.21
C ASP A 8 1.24 -1.35 0.85
N LEU A 9 2.57 -1.38 0.99
CA LEU A 9 3.41 -2.53 0.70
C LEU A 9 4.24 -2.92 1.92
N GLU A 10 4.36 -4.24 2.13
CA GLU A 10 5.43 -4.80 2.93
C GLU A 10 6.47 -5.42 2.00
N THR A 11 7.74 -5.10 2.21
CA THR A 11 8.83 -5.43 1.29
C THR A 11 10.03 -6.02 1.99
N LEU A 12 10.92 -6.64 1.23
CA LEU A 12 12.22 -7.14 1.70
C LEU A 12 13.38 -6.21 1.35
N GLY A 13 13.09 -4.94 1.09
CA GLY A 13 14.09 -3.91 0.83
C GLY A 13 13.46 -2.56 0.61
N VAL A 14 14.28 -1.55 0.39
CA VAL A 14 13.86 -0.16 0.20
C VAL A 14 14.17 0.37 -1.21
N GLU A 15 14.85 -0.43 -2.02
CA GLU A 15 15.19 -0.09 -3.40
C GLU A 15 14.02 -0.37 -4.36
N PRO A 16 13.98 0.25 -5.54
CA PRO A 16 12.88 0.06 -6.49
C PRO A 16 12.64 -1.39 -6.91
N ASP A 17 13.69 -2.19 -6.97
CA ASP A 17 13.67 -3.60 -7.36
C ASP A 17 13.42 -4.58 -6.19
N SER A 18 13.06 -4.07 -5.01
CA SER A 18 12.85 -4.91 -3.84
C SER A 18 11.68 -5.89 -4.00
N VAL A 19 11.80 -7.06 -3.40
CA VAL A 19 10.72 -8.05 -3.32
C VAL A 19 9.53 -7.47 -2.55
N VAL A 20 8.34 -7.59 -3.12
CA VAL A 20 7.06 -7.26 -2.49
C VAL A 20 6.50 -8.50 -1.81
N MET A 21 6.48 -8.51 -0.48
CA MET A 21 5.91 -9.61 0.31
C MET A 21 4.40 -9.58 0.33
N THR A 22 3.85 -8.42 0.70
CA THR A 22 2.40 -8.22 0.75
C THR A 22 2.02 -6.87 0.15
N LEU A 23 0.83 -6.83 -0.44
CA LEU A 23 0.18 -5.64 -0.96
C LEU A 23 -1.19 -5.54 -0.32
N GLY A 24 -1.41 -4.45 0.41
CA GLY A 24 -2.71 -4.06 0.93
C GLY A 24 -3.30 -2.93 0.09
N ALA A 25 -4.62 -2.94 -0.08
CA ALA A 25 -5.32 -1.83 -0.70
C ALA A 25 -6.78 -1.76 -0.23
N ILE A 26 -7.32 -0.55 -0.09
CA ILE A 26 -8.72 -0.34 0.29
C ILE A 26 -9.28 0.90 -0.42
N LYS A 27 -10.56 0.84 -0.82
CA LYS A 27 -11.25 2.00 -1.40
C LYS A 27 -11.95 2.81 -0.31
N PHE A 28 -12.05 4.12 -0.52
CA PHE A 28 -12.76 5.02 0.40
C PHE A 28 -13.24 6.29 -0.30
N ASP A 29 -14.21 6.96 0.29
CA ASP A 29 -14.64 8.31 -0.09
C ASP A 29 -13.99 9.31 0.89
N PRO A 30 -13.04 10.16 0.45
CA PRO A 30 -12.33 11.07 1.35
C PRO A 30 -13.23 12.23 1.87
N PHE A 31 -14.40 12.46 1.25
CA PHE A 31 -15.32 13.54 1.57
C PHE A 31 -16.43 13.13 2.54
N SER A 32 -16.39 11.92 3.06
CA SER A 32 -17.38 11.37 3.98
C SER A 32 -16.74 10.66 5.16
N ASP A 33 -17.54 10.37 6.19
CA ASP A 33 -17.13 9.52 7.32
C ASP A 33 -17.48 8.03 7.08
N ALA A 34 -17.86 7.66 5.84
CA ALA A 34 -18.19 6.28 5.49
C ALA A 34 -16.99 5.35 5.68
N GLU A 35 -17.26 4.11 6.07
CA GLU A 35 -16.20 3.13 6.25
C GLU A 35 -15.48 2.82 4.94
N PRO A 36 -14.14 2.71 4.95
CA PRO A 36 -13.39 2.18 3.83
C PRO A 36 -13.91 0.79 3.44
N HIS A 37 -13.89 0.48 2.15
CA HIS A 37 -14.52 -0.71 1.58
C HIS A 37 -13.69 -1.33 0.46
N THR A 38 -14.13 -2.45 -0.07
CA THR A 38 -13.49 -3.17 -1.18
C THR A 38 -12.00 -3.43 -0.91
N PRO A 39 -11.69 -4.16 0.18
CA PRO A 39 -10.31 -4.49 0.52
C PRO A 39 -9.70 -5.42 -0.54
N LEU A 40 -8.39 -5.26 -0.74
CA LEU A 40 -7.54 -6.19 -1.47
C LEU A 40 -6.33 -6.49 -0.57
N TYR A 41 -6.02 -7.77 -0.37
CA TYR A 41 -4.83 -8.20 0.33
C TYR A 41 -4.19 -9.35 -0.42
N LEU A 42 -2.94 -9.18 -0.84
CA LEU A 42 -2.22 -10.15 -1.66
C LEU A 42 -0.87 -10.46 -1.03
N ARG A 43 -0.51 -11.72 -0.98
CA ARG A 43 0.82 -12.21 -0.61
C ARG A 43 1.58 -12.60 -1.85
N GLY A 44 2.73 -11.99 -2.10
CA GLY A 44 3.58 -12.27 -3.24
C GLY A 44 4.38 -13.56 -3.04
N ASP A 45 4.62 -14.27 -4.13
CA ASP A 45 5.58 -15.36 -4.18
C ASP A 45 7.00 -14.76 -4.17
N VAL A 46 7.69 -14.91 -3.05
CA VAL A 46 9.04 -14.35 -2.84
C VAL A 46 10.08 -15.05 -3.70
N GLU A 47 9.97 -16.38 -3.83
CA GLU A 47 10.90 -17.20 -4.62
C GLU A 47 10.79 -16.86 -6.10
N GLU A 48 9.57 -16.80 -6.64
CA GLU A 48 9.33 -16.36 -8.03
C GLU A 48 9.92 -14.97 -8.28
N GLN A 49 9.68 -14.02 -7.39
CA GLN A 49 10.19 -12.65 -7.53
C GLN A 49 11.72 -12.60 -7.58
N SER A 50 12.38 -13.36 -6.71
CA SER A 50 13.85 -13.41 -6.65
C SER A 50 14.45 -14.13 -7.84
N GLU A 51 13.90 -15.29 -8.24
CA GLU A 51 14.49 -16.16 -9.25
C GLU A 51 14.13 -15.75 -10.68
N GLN A 52 12.87 -15.35 -10.92
CA GLN A 52 12.39 -15.06 -12.28
C GLN A 52 12.42 -13.59 -12.63
N TYR A 53 12.26 -12.69 -11.64
CA TYR A 53 12.26 -11.24 -11.83
C TYR A 53 13.53 -10.56 -11.31
N ASN A 54 14.47 -11.34 -10.74
CA ASN A 54 15.74 -10.85 -10.18
C ASN A 54 15.55 -9.69 -9.19
N ARG A 55 14.49 -9.78 -8.36
CA ARG A 55 14.20 -8.75 -7.36
C ARG A 55 15.09 -8.92 -6.14
N SER A 56 15.45 -7.81 -5.53
CA SER A 56 16.42 -7.74 -4.45
C SER A 56 15.79 -8.02 -3.07
N ILE A 57 16.60 -8.60 -2.20
CA ILE A 57 16.34 -8.79 -0.77
C ILE A 57 17.49 -8.13 -0.01
N ASP A 58 17.18 -7.21 0.90
CA ASP A 58 18.16 -6.47 1.68
C ASP A 58 18.33 -7.05 3.08
N ASP A 59 19.58 -7.33 3.46
CA ASP A 59 19.92 -7.91 4.77
C ASP A 59 19.53 -7.02 5.96
N ASN A 60 19.62 -5.68 5.80
CA ASN A 60 19.21 -4.76 6.85
C ASN A 60 17.68 -4.79 7.05
N THR A 61 16.93 -4.95 5.97
CA THR A 61 15.48 -5.09 6.02
C THR A 61 15.09 -6.42 6.67
N LEU A 62 15.77 -7.52 6.33
CA LEU A 62 15.58 -8.81 7.02
C LEU A 62 15.89 -8.71 8.52
N ALA A 63 16.98 -8.03 8.87
CA ALA A 63 17.36 -7.79 10.27
C ALA A 63 16.33 -6.90 11.01
N TRP A 64 15.68 -5.96 10.31
CA TRP A 64 14.60 -5.17 10.88
C TRP A 64 13.35 -6.03 11.12
N TRP A 65 12.96 -6.88 10.16
CA TRP A 65 11.84 -7.82 10.30
C TRP A 65 12.04 -8.78 11.47
N SER A 66 13.25 -9.30 11.67
CA SER A 66 13.57 -10.23 12.77
C SER A 66 13.39 -9.65 14.17
N ARG A 67 13.29 -8.32 14.28
CA ARG A 67 13.05 -7.60 15.54
C ARG A 67 11.57 -7.26 15.77
N GLN A 68 10.72 -7.53 14.80
CA GLN A 68 9.29 -7.29 14.97
C GLN A 68 8.64 -8.34 15.90
N PRO A 69 7.50 -8.05 16.52
CA PRO A 69 6.74 -9.04 17.28
C PRO A 69 6.47 -10.32 16.48
N GLN A 70 6.46 -11.47 17.15
CA GLN A 70 6.32 -12.77 16.49
C GLN A 70 5.07 -12.87 15.61
N ALA A 71 3.95 -12.32 16.08
CA ALA A 71 2.70 -12.32 15.30
C ALA A 71 2.82 -11.57 13.95
N ILE A 72 3.62 -10.50 13.92
CA ILE A 72 3.90 -9.72 12.69
C ILE A 72 4.83 -10.53 11.77
N GLN A 73 5.85 -11.19 12.33
CA GLN A 73 6.72 -12.07 11.56
C GLN A 73 5.94 -13.24 10.97
N ASP A 74 5.05 -13.86 11.73
CA ASP A 74 4.22 -14.98 11.27
C ASP A 74 3.27 -14.55 10.15
N GLU A 75 2.70 -13.35 10.26
CA GLU A 75 1.85 -12.76 9.20
C GLU A 75 2.65 -12.50 7.92
N ALA A 76 3.86 -11.98 8.01
CA ALA A 76 4.68 -11.65 6.86
C ALA A 76 5.35 -12.87 6.22
N PHE A 77 5.92 -13.78 7.04
CA PHE A 77 6.79 -14.87 6.60
C PHE A 77 6.23 -16.27 6.79
N GLY A 78 5.09 -16.42 7.47
CA GLY A 78 4.50 -17.73 7.74
C GLY A 78 4.26 -18.57 6.47
N GLU A 79 4.05 -19.86 6.67
CA GLU A 79 3.68 -20.79 5.58
C GLU A 79 2.25 -20.49 5.10
N HIS A 80 2.13 -19.57 4.14
CA HIS A 80 0.87 -19.20 3.53
C HIS A 80 0.70 -19.91 2.18
N THR A 81 -0.44 -20.56 2.01
CA THR A 81 -0.79 -21.28 0.76
C THR A 81 -1.43 -20.35 -0.29
N ASP A 82 -1.71 -19.10 0.07
CA ASP A 82 -2.38 -18.09 -0.75
C ASP A 82 -1.42 -17.12 -1.44
N ARG A 83 -0.12 -17.44 -1.50
CA ARG A 83 0.86 -16.66 -2.25
C ARG A 83 0.55 -16.69 -3.73
N VAL A 84 0.65 -15.53 -4.37
CA VAL A 84 0.33 -15.36 -5.79
C VAL A 84 1.56 -14.94 -6.58
N THR A 85 1.60 -15.36 -7.85
CA THR A 85 2.63 -14.91 -8.80
C THR A 85 2.55 -13.41 -9.04
N VAL A 86 3.64 -12.82 -9.53
CA VAL A 86 3.67 -11.40 -9.93
C VAL A 86 2.57 -11.10 -10.94
N GLN A 87 2.37 -11.98 -11.92
CA GLN A 87 1.34 -11.80 -12.95
C GLN A 87 -0.08 -11.74 -12.35
N GLU A 88 -0.36 -12.62 -11.39
CA GLU A 88 -1.66 -12.66 -10.71
C GLU A 88 -1.84 -11.45 -9.77
N MET A 89 -0.79 -11.06 -9.02
CA MET A 89 -0.81 -9.87 -8.17
C MET A 89 -1.17 -8.62 -8.99
N LEU A 90 -0.48 -8.40 -10.11
CA LEU A 90 -0.72 -7.24 -10.97
C LEU A 90 -2.09 -7.31 -11.66
N ARG A 91 -2.56 -8.52 -12.03
CA ARG A 91 -3.90 -8.70 -12.59
C ARG A 91 -4.99 -8.30 -11.61
N GLN A 92 -4.88 -8.72 -10.36
CA GLN A 92 -5.84 -8.38 -9.31
C GLN A 92 -5.79 -6.89 -8.97
N LEU A 93 -4.59 -6.32 -8.85
CA LEU A 93 -4.43 -4.88 -8.62
C LEU A 93 -5.03 -4.04 -9.77
N ASN A 94 -4.79 -4.42 -11.02
CA ASN A 94 -5.39 -3.75 -12.18
C ASN A 94 -6.92 -3.74 -12.10
N LYS A 95 -7.54 -4.89 -11.78
CA LYS A 95 -8.99 -4.99 -11.61
C LYS A 95 -9.49 -4.12 -10.46
N TRP A 96 -8.75 -4.10 -9.35
CA TRP A 96 -9.10 -3.31 -8.19
C TRP A 96 -9.02 -1.81 -8.46
N CYS A 97 -8.03 -1.34 -9.24
CA CYS A 97 -7.85 0.07 -9.57
C CYS A 97 -8.95 0.66 -10.47
N VAL A 98 -9.79 -0.18 -11.08
CA VAL A 98 -10.85 0.32 -11.97
C VAL A 98 -11.79 1.26 -11.22
N GLY A 99 -12.00 2.45 -11.80
CA GLY A 99 -12.92 3.48 -11.28
C GLY A 99 -12.34 4.34 -10.15
N LEU A 100 -11.04 4.28 -9.87
CA LEU A 100 -10.41 5.20 -8.94
C LEU A 100 -10.19 6.58 -9.56
N ASP A 101 -10.60 7.62 -8.84
CA ASP A 101 -10.25 9.01 -9.16
C ASP A 101 -8.80 9.31 -8.80
N TYR A 102 -8.39 8.90 -7.61
CA TYR A 102 -7.03 9.07 -7.06
C TYR A 102 -6.59 7.85 -6.28
N ILE A 103 -5.27 7.67 -6.18
CA ILE A 103 -4.64 6.59 -5.45
C ILE A 103 -3.57 7.15 -4.50
N TRP A 104 -3.62 6.73 -3.25
CA TRP A 104 -2.81 7.21 -2.15
C TRP A 104 -1.86 6.15 -1.64
N CYS A 105 -0.72 6.57 -1.13
CA CYS A 105 0.11 5.79 -0.22
C CYS A 105 0.83 6.73 0.76
N GLN A 106 1.51 6.18 1.75
CA GLN A 106 2.25 6.95 2.74
C GLN A 106 3.72 7.12 2.33
N GLY A 107 3.95 7.82 1.23
CA GLY A 107 5.27 8.08 0.65
C GLY A 107 5.42 7.46 -0.75
N PRO A 108 4.92 8.14 -1.80
CA PRO A 108 4.91 7.61 -3.18
C PRO A 108 6.30 7.31 -3.74
N THR A 109 7.34 7.89 -3.17
CA THR A 109 8.74 7.59 -3.49
C THR A 109 9.23 6.22 -3.01
N PHE A 110 8.40 5.50 -2.27
CA PHE A 110 8.62 4.13 -1.85
C PHE A 110 7.63 3.19 -2.55
N ASP A 111 6.37 3.15 -2.13
CA ASP A 111 5.39 2.18 -2.62
C ASP A 111 5.20 2.24 -4.14
N PHE A 112 4.98 3.45 -4.68
CA PHE A 112 4.75 3.58 -6.13
C PHE A 112 5.99 3.37 -6.96
N VAL A 113 7.18 3.68 -6.45
CA VAL A 113 8.44 3.42 -7.15
C VAL A 113 8.67 1.91 -7.27
N ILE A 114 8.47 1.16 -6.18
CA ILE A 114 8.59 -0.30 -6.16
C ILE A 114 7.53 -0.95 -7.07
N LEU A 115 6.28 -0.51 -6.99
CA LEU A 115 5.22 -1.02 -7.86
C LEU A 115 5.47 -0.72 -9.34
N GLN A 116 5.91 0.49 -9.68
CA GLN A 116 6.22 0.87 -11.06
C GLN A 116 7.34 0.01 -11.64
N ASP A 117 8.37 -0.28 -10.84
CA ASP A 117 9.45 -1.17 -11.24
C ASP A 117 8.94 -2.60 -11.43
N LEU A 118 8.08 -3.10 -10.53
CA LEU A 118 7.46 -4.42 -10.65
C LEU A 118 6.62 -4.53 -11.95
N TYR A 119 5.82 -3.50 -12.26
CA TYR A 119 5.06 -3.43 -13.52
C TYR A 119 5.97 -3.43 -14.74
N LYS A 120 7.06 -2.66 -14.70
CA LYS A 120 8.06 -2.60 -15.77
C LYS A 120 8.71 -3.96 -15.99
N ASN A 121 9.14 -4.64 -14.92
CA ASN A 121 9.74 -5.96 -14.99
C ASN A 121 8.76 -7.00 -15.55
N ALA A 122 7.48 -6.90 -15.20
CA ALA A 122 6.42 -7.76 -15.73
C ALA A 122 5.96 -7.37 -17.15
N GLN A 123 6.55 -6.33 -17.75
CA GLN A 123 6.20 -5.79 -19.08
C GLN A 123 4.71 -5.39 -19.17
N LYS A 124 4.18 -4.78 -18.11
CA LYS A 124 2.79 -4.31 -18.05
C LYS A 124 2.73 -2.81 -17.79
N PRO A 125 1.72 -2.10 -18.33
CA PRO A 125 1.47 -0.72 -17.96
C PRO A 125 0.85 -0.66 -16.56
N THR A 126 1.15 0.41 -15.82
CA THR A 126 0.47 0.71 -14.55
C THR A 126 -1.00 1.06 -14.79
N PRO A 127 -1.93 0.68 -13.89
CA PRO A 127 -3.36 0.99 -14.04
C PRO A 127 -3.73 2.43 -13.65
N TRP A 128 -2.77 3.23 -13.25
CA TRP A 128 -2.94 4.63 -12.87
C TRP A 128 -2.07 5.56 -13.71
N ASN A 129 -2.47 6.81 -13.80
CA ASN A 129 -1.67 7.88 -14.36
C ASN A 129 -0.89 8.60 -13.23
N TYR A 130 0.25 9.22 -13.54
CA TYR A 130 1.11 9.88 -12.55
C TYR A 130 0.37 11.00 -11.76
N TRP A 131 -0.59 11.68 -12.37
CA TRP A 131 -1.36 12.76 -11.71
C TRP A 131 -2.44 12.24 -10.73
N GLN A 132 -2.75 10.95 -10.75
CA GLN A 132 -3.69 10.33 -9.81
C GLN A 132 -3.05 10.01 -8.47
N ILE A 133 -1.72 9.97 -8.40
CA ILE A 133 -0.99 9.62 -7.18
C ILE A 133 -1.08 10.76 -6.15
N ARG A 134 -1.31 10.39 -4.88
CA ARG A 134 -1.37 11.28 -3.72
C ARG A 134 -0.48 10.77 -2.60
N ASP A 135 0.08 11.71 -1.84
CA ASP A 135 0.93 11.43 -0.67
C ASP A 135 0.18 11.75 0.63
N SER A 136 -0.16 10.72 1.39
CA SER A 136 -0.81 10.88 2.68
C SER A 136 0.14 11.45 3.75
N ARG A 137 1.44 11.17 3.68
CA ARG A 137 2.44 11.70 4.62
C ARG A 137 2.49 13.22 4.57
N THR A 138 2.50 13.81 3.39
CA THR A 138 2.45 15.26 3.21
C THR A 138 1.17 15.86 3.77
N LEU A 139 0.01 15.22 3.48
CA LEU A 139 -1.28 15.67 4.02
C LEU A 139 -1.29 15.64 5.55
N PHE A 140 -0.79 14.58 6.17
CA PHE A 140 -0.75 14.44 7.63
C PHE A 140 0.21 15.44 8.28
N ALA A 141 1.31 15.79 7.63
CA ALA A 141 2.25 16.80 8.11
C ALA A 141 1.66 18.21 8.15
N MET A 142 0.59 18.47 7.39
CA MET A 142 -0.12 19.77 7.41
C MET A 142 -1.13 19.87 8.56
N MET A 143 -1.49 18.75 9.20
CA MET A 143 -2.43 18.74 10.32
C MET A 143 -1.80 19.35 11.58
N PRO A 144 -2.58 20.01 12.46
CA PRO A 144 -2.10 20.54 13.74
C PRO A 144 -1.48 19.47 14.65
N SER A 145 -1.95 18.25 14.53
CA SER A 145 -1.35 17.06 15.12
C SER A 145 -1.47 15.90 14.13
N ASP A 146 -0.45 15.06 14.08
CA ASP A 146 -0.43 13.89 13.19
C ASP A 146 -1.61 12.94 13.54
N PRO A 147 -2.57 12.72 12.63
CA PRO A 147 -3.74 11.90 12.92
C PRO A 147 -3.41 10.44 13.22
N ARG A 148 -2.23 9.96 12.79
CA ARG A 148 -1.74 8.60 13.07
C ARG A 148 -1.41 8.38 14.54
N LYS A 149 -1.15 9.42 15.33
CA LYS A 149 -0.85 9.31 16.77
C LYS A 149 -2.02 8.79 17.60
N ALA A 150 -3.23 8.82 17.06
CA ALA A 150 -4.41 8.25 17.71
C ALA A 150 -4.53 6.72 17.51
N ILE A 151 -3.71 6.14 16.62
CA ILE A 151 -3.67 4.70 16.35
C ILE A 151 -2.75 4.06 17.38
N GLN A 152 -3.31 3.16 18.20
CA GLN A 152 -2.61 2.51 19.31
C GLN A 152 -2.14 1.08 18.97
N GLU A 153 -2.40 0.59 17.77
CA GLU A 153 -2.05 -0.77 17.34
C GLU A 153 -0.70 -0.77 16.62
N GLU A 154 0.11 -1.80 16.90
CA GLU A 154 1.28 -2.11 16.08
C GLU A 154 0.74 -2.66 14.75
N LEU A 155 0.90 -1.85 13.69
CA LEU A 155 0.43 -2.18 12.35
C LEU A 155 1.49 -3.07 11.66
N HIS A 156 2.03 -2.84 10.56
CA HIS A 156 2.85 -3.71 9.73
C HIS A 156 2.06 -4.88 9.11
N ASN A 157 0.76 -4.63 8.91
CA ASN A 157 -0.07 -5.39 8.01
C ASN A 157 -0.59 -4.43 6.94
N ALA A 158 -0.18 -4.63 5.70
CA ALA A 158 -0.43 -3.68 4.62
C ALA A 158 -1.91 -3.30 4.46
N LEU A 159 -2.85 -4.21 4.70
CA LEU A 159 -4.28 -3.90 4.62
C LEU A 159 -4.77 -3.09 5.83
N ALA A 160 -4.33 -3.45 7.03
CA ALA A 160 -4.68 -2.69 8.25
C ALA A 160 -4.12 -1.27 8.17
N ASP A 161 -2.87 -1.11 7.71
CA ASP A 161 -2.25 0.19 7.50
C ASP A 161 -3.04 1.03 6.49
N CYS A 162 -3.48 0.44 5.36
CA CYS A 162 -4.35 1.11 4.40
C CYS A 162 -5.67 1.60 5.02
N TYR A 163 -6.32 0.77 5.85
CA TYR A 163 -7.57 1.14 6.50
C TYR A 163 -7.40 2.38 7.38
N TYR A 164 -6.42 2.36 8.27
CA TYR A 164 -6.16 3.49 9.18
C TYR A 164 -5.68 4.73 8.44
N GLN A 165 -4.83 4.60 7.45
CA GLN A 165 -4.39 5.73 6.61
C GLN A 165 -5.57 6.35 5.85
N ALA A 166 -6.50 5.55 5.32
CA ALA A 166 -7.71 6.06 4.67
C ALA A 166 -8.58 6.86 5.65
N LYS A 167 -8.79 6.36 6.87
CA LYS A 167 -9.50 7.10 7.95
C LYS A 167 -8.80 8.41 8.30
N CYS A 168 -7.46 8.42 8.36
CA CYS A 168 -6.68 9.64 8.59
C CYS A 168 -6.84 10.66 7.45
N VAL A 169 -6.92 10.21 6.20
CA VAL A 169 -7.20 11.10 5.05
C VAL A 169 -8.59 11.72 5.16
N GLN A 170 -9.63 10.93 5.50
CA GLN A 170 -10.98 11.43 5.73
C GLN A 170 -11.01 12.48 6.84
N GLN A 171 -10.34 12.22 7.96
CA GLN A 171 -10.21 13.19 9.07
C GLN A 171 -9.52 14.47 8.63
N SER A 172 -8.44 14.37 7.85
CA SER A 172 -7.71 15.53 7.35
C SER A 172 -8.56 16.37 6.38
N TYR A 173 -9.29 15.74 5.46
CA TYR A 173 -10.20 16.43 4.55
C TYR A 173 -11.30 17.18 5.31
N LYS A 174 -11.89 16.54 6.32
CA LYS A 174 -12.88 17.16 7.20
C LYS A 174 -12.31 18.35 7.94
N HIS A 175 -11.09 18.22 8.49
CA HIS A 175 -10.40 19.31 9.20
C HIS A 175 -10.16 20.53 8.29
N PHE A 176 -9.71 20.32 7.06
CA PHE A 176 -9.46 21.40 6.10
C PHE A 176 -10.70 21.89 5.36
N GLY A 177 -11.87 21.32 5.62
CA GLY A 177 -13.12 21.67 4.93
C GLY A 177 -13.07 21.36 3.43
N VAL A 178 -12.31 20.35 3.02
CA VAL A 178 -12.22 19.94 1.62
C VAL A 178 -13.54 19.27 1.22
N THR A 179 -14.19 19.79 0.19
CA THR A 179 -15.47 19.27 -0.30
C THR A 179 -15.36 18.79 -1.74
N ASN A 180 -16.24 17.90 -2.15
CA ASN A 180 -16.31 17.38 -3.52
C ASN A 180 -16.94 18.41 -4.49
N GLY A 181 -16.57 19.67 -4.33
CA GLY A 181 -17.02 20.78 -5.13
C GLY A 181 -16.16 20.99 -6.38
N ARG A 182 -16.29 20.11 -7.36
CA ARG A 182 -15.84 20.34 -8.73
C ARG A 182 -17.01 20.39 -9.66
#